data_34b58df8893d471a35a6db2479eb35e2
#
_entry.id   34b58df8893d471a35a6db2479eb35e2
#
_cell.length_a   1.000
_cell.length_b   1.000
_cell.length_c   1.000
_cell.angle_alpha   90.00
_cell.angle_beta   90.00
_cell.angle_gamma   90.00
#
_symmetry.space_group_name_H-M   'P 1'
#
loop_
_entity.id
_entity.type
_entity.pdbx_description
1 polymer ?
#
loop_
_entity_poly.entity_id
_entity_poly.type
_entity_poly.pdbx_seq_one_letter_code
_entity_poly.pdbx_strand_id
1 'polypeptide(L)'
;DDTSDIVPNWKIATPDPMVTVGRLCEPFKVEMVIRGYLSGHAWREYKSGKRTLCGVPMPDGMKENDKFPEPIITPTTKAMIGHDEDISREEIISSGLVDEAEYVKLEDYTRRIFRRGTEIAAKMGLILVDTKYEFGKDGSDIYLIDEIHTPDSSRYFYLEGYEERQNRGEAQRQLSKEFVREWLIANNFQGKDGQTVPDMPEDFVTAVSERYIELYESITGTKFIRADISNVLKRVENNIQNFITAYYR
;
A
#
# COMPACT_ATOMS: atom_id res chain seq x y z
N ASP A 1 9.11 -12.96 1.98
CA ASP A 1 9.36 -14.33 1.49
C ASP A 1 8.36 -14.75 0.41
N ASP A 2 7.06 -14.42 0.56
CA ASP A 2 6.00 -14.90 -0.35
C ASP A 2 5.99 -14.28 -1.75
N THR A 3 6.89 -13.35 -2.03
CA THR A 3 7.05 -12.66 -3.33
C THR A 3 8.42 -12.82 -3.95
N SER A 4 9.37 -13.49 -3.27
CA SER A 4 10.76 -13.60 -3.70
C SER A 4 10.95 -14.41 -4.99
N ASP A 5 9.99 -15.25 -5.35
CA ASP A 5 9.92 -15.97 -6.62
C ASP A 5 9.39 -15.09 -7.79
N ILE A 6 8.89 -13.90 -7.49
CA ILE A 6 8.37 -12.94 -8.47
C ILE A 6 9.40 -11.85 -8.73
N VAL A 7 9.86 -11.21 -7.66
CA VAL A 7 10.84 -10.13 -7.67
C VAL A 7 11.67 -10.18 -6.39
N PRO A 8 12.99 -9.96 -6.44
CA PRO A 8 13.80 -9.91 -5.24
C PRO A 8 13.35 -8.75 -4.32
N ASN A 9 13.48 -8.97 -3.02
CA ASN A 9 13.12 -8.00 -2.01
C ASN A 9 14.37 -7.25 -1.52
N TRP A 10 14.25 -5.95 -1.28
CA TRP A 10 15.33 -5.13 -0.76
C TRP A 10 15.69 -5.44 0.70
N LYS A 11 14.74 -5.98 1.46
CA LYS A 11 14.93 -6.27 2.89
C LYS A 11 15.94 -7.39 3.13
N ILE A 12 16.93 -7.11 3.97
CA ILE A 12 17.95 -8.07 4.40
C ILE A 12 17.57 -8.65 5.77
N ALA A 13 17.22 -7.81 6.74
CA ALA A 13 16.92 -8.24 8.10
C ALA A 13 15.97 -7.26 8.81
N THR A 14 15.37 -7.74 9.91
CA THR A 14 14.61 -6.91 10.85
C THR A 14 15.18 -7.17 12.25
N PRO A 15 16.30 -6.53 12.61
CA PRO A 15 16.96 -6.77 13.90
C PRO A 15 16.13 -6.32 15.09
N ASP A 16 15.24 -5.34 14.93
CA ASP A 16 14.27 -4.88 15.92
C ASP A 16 12.95 -4.60 15.23
N PRO A 17 11.79 -4.73 15.89
CA PRO A 17 10.49 -4.38 15.30
C PRO A 17 10.39 -2.96 14.72
N MET A 18 11.25 -2.05 15.18
CA MET A 18 11.33 -0.67 14.68
C MET A 18 12.47 -0.43 13.68
N VAL A 19 13.19 -1.49 13.24
CA VAL A 19 14.36 -1.34 12.38
C VAL A 19 14.35 -2.37 11.26
N THR A 20 14.36 -1.89 10.04
CA THR A 20 14.62 -2.71 8.85
C THR A 20 15.99 -2.38 8.30
N VAL A 21 16.79 -3.41 8.05
CA VAL A 21 18.05 -3.32 7.32
C VAL A 21 17.78 -3.81 5.90
N GLY A 22 18.12 -2.99 4.92
CA GLY A 22 17.86 -3.27 3.52
C GLY A 22 19.03 -2.92 2.62
N ARG A 23 18.93 -3.38 1.39
CA ARG A 23 19.82 -3.00 0.29
C ARG A 23 19.57 -1.55 -0.08
N LEU A 24 20.62 -0.79 -0.29
CA LEU A 24 20.50 0.56 -0.83
C LEU A 24 20.18 0.47 -2.33
N CYS A 25 18.96 0.80 -2.68
CA CYS A 25 18.49 0.82 -4.06
C CYS A 25 18.24 2.27 -4.50
N GLU A 26 18.43 2.56 -5.79
CA GLU A 26 17.97 3.80 -6.42
C GLU A 26 16.47 3.65 -6.76
N PRO A 27 15.56 4.39 -6.11
CA PRO A 27 14.13 4.25 -6.36
C PRO A 27 13.72 4.71 -7.76
N PHE A 28 12.83 3.98 -8.42
CA PHE A 28 12.10 4.53 -9.57
C PHE A 28 11.21 5.69 -9.10
N LYS A 29 11.11 6.73 -9.92
CA LYS A 29 10.33 7.94 -9.60
C LYS A 29 8.84 7.78 -9.89
N VAL A 30 8.34 6.57 -9.76
CA VAL A 30 6.94 6.21 -9.95
C VAL A 30 6.49 5.24 -8.87
N GLU A 31 5.27 5.39 -8.42
CA GLU A 31 4.56 4.40 -7.61
C GLU A 31 3.61 3.61 -8.50
N MET A 32 3.70 2.30 -8.42
CA MET A 32 2.85 1.38 -9.20
C MET A 32 1.58 1.06 -8.41
N VAL A 33 0.55 1.88 -8.58
CA VAL A 33 -0.75 1.66 -7.95
C VAL A 33 -1.57 0.70 -8.80
N ILE A 34 -2.06 -0.38 -8.21
CA ILE A 34 -2.93 -1.35 -8.86
C ILE A 34 -4.26 -1.46 -8.12
N ARG A 35 -5.36 -1.51 -8.88
CA ARG A 35 -6.72 -1.49 -8.34
C ARG A 35 -7.54 -2.62 -8.91
N GLY A 36 -8.04 -3.48 -8.03
CA GLY A 36 -9.02 -4.52 -8.36
C GLY A 36 -10.47 -4.02 -8.26
N TYR A 37 -10.69 -2.89 -7.59
CA TYR A 37 -12.02 -2.34 -7.28
C TYR A 37 -12.03 -0.82 -7.46
N LEU A 38 -13.20 -0.28 -7.80
CA LEU A 38 -13.43 1.16 -7.96
C LEU A 38 -13.63 1.83 -6.59
N SER A 39 -12.54 2.08 -5.89
CA SER A 39 -12.55 2.62 -4.53
C SER A 39 -11.62 3.83 -4.37
N GLY A 40 -11.77 4.57 -3.31
CA GLY A 40 -10.86 5.64 -2.90
C GLY A 40 -10.68 6.71 -3.98
N HIS A 41 -9.41 6.96 -4.40
CA HIS A 41 -9.11 7.97 -5.42
C HIS A 41 -9.81 7.68 -6.76
N ALA A 42 -9.75 6.45 -7.24
CA ALA A 42 -10.40 6.06 -8.50
C ALA A 42 -11.91 6.30 -8.47
N TRP A 43 -12.57 6.04 -7.35
CA TRP A 43 -13.99 6.37 -7.19
C TRP A 43 -14.25 7.87 -7.20
N ARG A 44 -13.45 8.67 -6.52
CA ARG A 44 -13.61 10.14 -6.52
C ARG A 44 -13.52 10.71 -7.93
N GLU A 45 -12.54 10.26 -8.72
CA GLU A 45 -12.38 10.65 -10.11
C GLU A 45 -13.55 10.18 -10.97
N TYR A 46 -13.98 8.93 -10.81
CA TYR A 46 -15.13 8.38 -11.52
C TYR A 46 -16.43 9.13 -11.20
N LYS A 47 -16.68 9.40 -9.91
CA LYS A 47 -17.85 10.17 -9.44
C LYS A 47 -17.87 11.60 -9.97
N SER A 48 -16.70 12.20 -10.19
CA SER A 48 -16.57 13.53 -10.82
C SER A 48 -16.91 13.56 -12.31
N GLY A 49 -17.14 12.38 -12.93
CA GLY A 49 -17.49 12.23 -14.34
C GLY A 49 -16.35 11.69 -15.20
N LYS A 50 -15.15 11.49 -14.69
CA LYS A 50 -14.05 10.90 -15.45
C LYS A 50 -14.34 9.42 -15.75
N ARG A 51 -13.93 8.96 -16.93
CA ARG A 51 -14.01 7.57 -17.39
C ARG A 51 -12.65 7.02 -17.79
N THR A 52 -11.61 7.77 -17.48
CA THR A 52 -10.23 7.38 -17.72
C THR A 52 -9.40 7.84 -16.53
N LEU A 53 -8.52 6.98 -16.02
CA LEU A 53 -7.56 7.28 -14.95
C LEU A 53 -6.18 6.80 -15.38
N CYS A 54 -5.18 7.68 -15.35
CA CYS A 54 -3.80 7.39 -15.82
C CYS A 54 -3.76 6.75 -17.24
N GLY A 55 -4.63 7.22 -18.17
CA GLY A 55 -4.75 6.64 -19.51
C GLY A 55 -5.60 5.35 -19.60
N VAL A 56 -5.98 4.74 -18.48
CA VAL A 56 -6.73 3.48 -18.45
C VAL A 56 -8.24 3.76 -18.42
N PRO A 57 -9.05 3.21 -19.36
CA PRO A 57 -10.48 3.38 -19.35
C PRO A 57 -11.15 2.62 -18.20
N MET A 58 -12.15 3.25 -17.62
CA MET A 58 -13.01 2.65 -16.58
C MET A 58 -14.41 2.41 -17.18
N PRO A 59 -14.99 1.21 -17.01
CA PRO A 59 -16.31 0.88 -17.55
C PRO A 59 -17.40 1.83 -17.07
N ASP A 60 -18.40 2.12 -17.94
CA ASP A 60 -19.58 2.89 -17.54
C ASP A 60 -20.49 2.11 -16.59
N GLY A 61 -21.25 2.84 -15.76
CA GLY A 61 -22.29 2.27 -14.89
C GLY A 61 -21.76 1.62 -13.60
N MET A 62 -20.46 1.70 -13.34
CA MET A 62 -19.90 1.19 -12.08
C MET A 62 -20.32 2.05 -10.88
N LYS A 63 -20.43 1.40 -9.74
CA LYS A 63 -20.70 2.01 -8.43
C LYS A 63 -19.43 1.97 -7.57
N GLU A 64 -19.46 2.73 -6.49
CA GLU A 64 -18.39 2.69 -5.49
C GLU A 64 -18.18 1.25 -5.01
N ASN A 65 -16.91 0.85 -4.93
CA ASN A 65 -16.46 -0.47 -4.51
C ASN A 65 -16.81 -1.63 -5.47
N ASP A 66 -17.32 -1.37 -6.68
CA ASP A 66 -17.48 -2.41 -7.69
C ASP A 66 -16.12 -2.97 -8.09
N LYS A 67 -16.08 -4.27 -8.34
CA LYS A 67 -14.92 -4.96 -8.86
C LYS A 67 -14.70 -4.61 -10.33
N PHE A 68 -13.47 -4.24 -10.70
CA PHE A 68 -13.11 -4.12 -12.10
C PHE A 68 -13.11 -5.50 -12.80
N PRO A 69 -13.45 -5.57 -14.09
CA PRO A 69 -13.34 -6.82 -14.88
C PRO A 69 -11.93 -7.41 -14.81
N GLU A 70 -10.92 -6.54 -14.92
CA GLU A 70 -9.50 -6.83 -14.72
C GLU A 70 -8.89 -5.72 -13.85
N PRO A 71 -7.92 -6.04 -12.97
CA PRO A 71 -7.22 -5.02 -12.21
C PRO A 71 -6.51 -4.01 -13.11
N ILE A 72 -6.69 -2.73 -12.82
CA ILE A 72 -6.07 -1.63 -13.57
C ILE A 72 -4.85 -1.08 -12.85
N ILE A 73 -3.81 -0.72 -13.59
CA ILE A 73 -2.62 -0.04 -13.07
C ILE A 73 -2.76 1.44 -13.34
N THR A 74 -2.68 2.25 -12.29
CA THR A 74 -2.86 3.71 -12.32
C THR A 74 -1.69 4.36 -11.59
N PRO A 75 -0.53 4.52 -12.24
CA PRO A 75 0.67 4.99 -11.59
C PRO A 75 0.55 6.43 -11.10
N THR A 76 1.38 6.77 -10.11
CA THR A 76 1.62 8.16 -9.71
C THR A 76 3.10 8.48 -9.80
N THR A 77 3.42 9.76 -9.99
CA THR A 77 4.79 10.23 -9.80
C THR A 77 5.14 10.11 -8.33
N LYS A 78 6.43 9.91 -8.02
CA LYS A 78 6.95 10.03 -6.66
C LYS A 78 7.55 11.41 -6.51
N ALA A 79 6.75 12.36 -6.03
CA ALA A 79 7.17 13.74 -5.88
C ALA A 79 8.22 13.88 -4.76
N MET A 80 9.31 14.60 -5.04
CA MET A 80 10.29 14.99 -4.00
C MET A 80 9.75 16.15 -3.15
N ILE A 81 8.86 16.97 -3.70
CA ILE A 81 8.23 18.12 -3.05
C ILE A 81 6.79 18.21 -3.61
N GLY A 82 5.81 18.39 -2.73
CA GLY A 82 4.40 18.47 -3.11
C GLY A 82 3.66 17.16 -2.94
N HIS A 83 2.71 16.88 -3.83
CA HIS A 83 1.91 15.66 -3.82
C HIS A 83 2.20 14.81 -5.06
N ASP A 84 2.05 13.50 -4.91
CA ASP A 84 2.10 12.58 -6.03
C ASP A 84 0.95 12.86 -6.99
N GLU A 85 1.25 12.85 -8.29
CA GLU A 85 0.31 13.16 -9.35
C GLU A 85 0.04 11.93 -10.21
N ASP A 86 -1.22 11.76 -10.63
CA ASP A 86 -1.59 10.73 -11.59
C ASP A 86 -0.81 10.91 -12.89
N ILE A 87 -0.22 9.84 -13.39
CA ILE A 87 0.55 9.84 -14.63
C ILE A 87 0.23 8.59 -15.45
N SER A 88 0.11 8.72 -16.76
CA SER A 88 -0.12 7.57 -17.64
C SER A 88 1.18 6.83 -17.97
N ARG A 89 1.03 5.57 -18.41
CA ARG A 89 2.13 4.75 -18.94
C ARG A 89 2.87 5.48 -20.07
N GLU A 90 2.11 6.08 -20.96
CA GLU A 90 2.63 6.78 -22.13
C GLU A 90 3.45 8.02 -21.73
N GLU A 91 2.99 8.77 -20.73
CA GLU A 91 3.71 9.92 -20.19
C GLU A 91 4.98 9.50 -19.45
N ILE A 92 4.96 8.43 -18.65
CA ILE A 92 6.13 7.89 -17.97
C ILE A 92 7.23 7.55 -18.98
N ILE A 93 6.89 6.85 -20.05
CA ILE A 93 7.84 6.41 -21.08
C ILE A 93 8.30 7.61 -21.94
N SER A 94 7.38 8.43 -22.43
CA SER A 94 7.71 9.54 -23.34
C SER A 94 8.49 10.66 -22.67
N SER A 95 8.32 10.86 -21.35
CA SER A 95 9.13 11.81 -20.59
C SER A 95 10.50 11.28 -20.18
N GLY A 96 10.75 9.97 -20.40
CA GLY A 96 11.99 9.32 -19.94
C GLY A 96 12.08 9.15 -18.42
N LEU A 97 10.96 9.21 -17.71
CA LEU A 97 10.92 9.01 -16.26
C LEU A 97 11.32 7.58 -15.87
N VAL A 98 10.91 6.60 -16.68
CA VAL A 98 11.33 5.20 -16.62
C VAL A 98 11.52 4.70 -18.06
N ASP A 99 12.60 3.95 -18.32
CA ASP A 99 12.81 3.27 -19.61
C ASP A 99 11.67 2.28 -19.90
N GLU A 100 11.24 2.18 -21.17
CA GLU A 100 10.09 1.33 -21.54
C GLU A 100 10.30 -0.14 -21.14
N ALA A 101 11.49 -0.69 -21.36
CA ALA A 101 11.77 -2.10 -21.04
C ALA A 101 11.76 -2.35 -19.52
N GLU A 102 12.16 -1.35 -18.74
CA GLU A 102 12.05 -1.39 -17.29
C GLU A 102 10.58 -1.25 -16.84
N TYR A 103 9.85 -0.29 -17.39
CA TYR A 103 8.45 -0.08 -17.05
C TYR A 103 7.59 -1.34 -17.30
N VAL A 104 7.80 -2.03 -18.42
CA VAL A 104 7.13 -3.32 -18.72
C VAL A 104 7.41 -4.38 -17.64
N LYS A 105 8.64 -4.41 -17.08
CA LYS A 105 8.95 -5.31 -15.95
C LYS A 105 8.21 -4.89 -14.68
N LEU A 106 8.13 -3.57 -14.40
CA LEU A 106 7.39 -3.07 -13.24
C LEU A 106 5.90 -3.44 -13.35
N GLU A 107 5.29 -3.34 -14.53
CA GLU A 107 3.90 -3.77 -14.76
C GLU A 107 3.72 -5.28 -14.50
N ASP A 108 4.60 -6.13 -15.04
CA ASP A 108 4.54 -7.59 -14.82
C ASP A 108 4.67 -7.92 -13.34
N TYR A 109 5.66 -7.37 -12.65
CA TYR A 109 5.84 -7.56 -11.22
C TYR A 109 4.62 -7.11 -10.43
N THR A 110 4.11 -5.91 -10.72
CA THR A 110 2.92 -5.34 -10.08
C THR A 110 1.72 -6.29 -10.19
N ARG A 111 1.42 -6.79 -11.38
CA ARG A 111 0.29 -7.71 -11.60
C ARG A 111 0.49 -9.05 -10.88
N ARG A 112 1.70 -9.59 -10.92
CA ARG A 112 2.01 -10.89 -10.28
C ARG A 112 1.97 -10.80 -8.76
N ILE A 113 2.51 -9.73 -8.17
CA ILE A 113 2.46 -9.50 -6.72
C ILE A 113 1.02 -9.28 -6.28
N PHE A 114 0.24 -8.47 -7.02
CA PHE A 114 -1.16 -8.22 -6.69
C PHE A 114 -2.00 -9.49 -6.73
N ARG A 115 -1.81 -10.33 -7.73
CA ARG A 115 -2.48 -11.63 -7.82
C ARG A 115 -2.12 -12.52 -6.62
N ARG A 116 -0.82 -12.63 -6.27
CA ARG A 116 -0.36 -13.38 -5.10
C ARG A 116 -0.98 -12.83 -3.80
N GLY A 117 -0.99 -11.51 -3.61
CA GLY A 117 -1.62 -10.87 -2.46
C GLY A 117 -3.12 -11.11 -2.40
N THR A 118 -3.82 -11.08 -3.54
CA THR A 118 -5.24 -11.39 -3.64
C THR A 118 -5.55 -12.84 -3.23
N GLU A 119 -4.72 -13.79 -3.67
CA GLU A 119 -4.87 -15.21 -3.32
C GLU A 119 -4.64 -15.46 -1.82
N ILE A 120 -3.65 -14.78 -1.22
CA ILE A 120 -3.38 -14.85 0.22
C ILE A 120 -4.55 -14.24 0.99
N ALA A 121 -4.97 -13.04 0.64
CA ALA A 121 -6.08 -12.34 1.29
C ALA A 121 -7.37 -13.16 1.25
N ALA A 122 -7.71 -13.77 0.10
CA ALA A 122 -8.90 -14.58 -0.05
C ALA A 122 -8.93 -15.79 0.89
N LYS A 123 -7.79 -16.45 1.11
CA LYS A 123 -7.66 -17.56 2.07
C LYS A 123 -7.91 -17.12 3.51
N MET A 124 -7.69 -15.85 3.79
CA MET A 124 -7.86 -15.25 5.11
C MET A 124 -9.20 -14.51 5.27
N GLY A 125 -10.14 -14.70 4.33
CA GLY A 125 -11.46 -14.07 4.36
C GLY A 125 -11.43 -12.56 4.05
N LEU A 126 -10.40 -12.09 3.35
CA LEU A 126 -10.23 -10.70 2.95
C LEU A 126 -10.19 -10.55 1.42
N ILE A 127 -10.55 -9.37 0.95
CA ILE A 127 -10.44 -8.91 -0.43
C ILE A 127 -9.35 -7.83 -0.48
N LEU A 128 -8.27 -8.06 -1.23
CA LEU A 128 -7.31 -7.01 -1.55
C LEU A 128 -7.90 -6.10 -2.63
N VAL A 129 -8.23 -4.88 -2.24
CA VAL A 129 -8.98 -3.91 -3.06
C VAL A 129 -8.06 -3.15 -4.00
N ASP A 130 -7.08 -2.49 -3.42
CA ASP A 130 -6.04 -1.74 -4.11
C ASP A 130 -4.78 -1.71 -3.25
N THR A 131 -3.65 -1.45 -3.89
CA THR A 131 -2.35 -1.31 -3.23
C THR A 131 -1.39 -0.52 -4.10
N LYS A 132 -0.32 -0.01 -3.49
CA LYS A 132 0.82 0.57 -4.19
C LYS A 132 2.06 -0.29 -3.99
N TYR A 133 2.92 -0.31 -5.01
CA TYR A 133 4.25 -0.92 -4.95
C TYR A 133 5.29 0.09 -5.38
N GLU A 134 6.43 0.04 -4.74
CA GLU A 134 7.61 0.79 -5.12
C GLU A 134 8.72 -0.16 -5.51
N PHE A 135 9.48 0.23 -6.52
CA PHE A 135 10.60 -0.53 -7.02
C PHE A 135 11.85 0.35 -7.05
N GLY A 136 13.01 -0.29 -6.93
CA GLY A 136 14.30 0.37 -7.01
C GLY A 136 15.34 -0.51 -7.68
N LYS A 137 16.47 0.07 -8.04
CA LYS A 137 17.57 -0.62 -8.72
C LYS A 137 18.82 -0.69 -7.84
N ASP A 138 19.53 -1.81 -7.95
CA ASP A 138 20.94 -1.92 -7.57
C ASP A 138 21.68 -2.52 -8.76
N GLY A 139 22.47 -1.69 -9.45
CA GLY A 139 23.02 -2.05 -10.77
C GLY A 139 21.93 -2.26 -11.81
N SER A 140 21.89 -3.46 -12.41
CA SER A 140 20.89 -3.87 -13.41
C SER A 140 19.66 -4.54 -12.81
N ASP A 141 19.70 -4.87 -11.53
CA ASP A 141 18.67 -5.66 -10.86
C ASP A 141 17.58 -4.77 -10.28
N ILE A 142 16.32 -5.16 -10.48
CA ILE A 142 15.15 -4.47 -9.94
C ILE A 142 14.72 -5.20 -8.66
N TYR A 143 14.51 -4.43 -7.61
CA TYR A 143 14.05 -4.90 -6.30
C TYR A 143 12.69 -4.28 -5.97
N LEU A 144 11.85 -5.07 -5.29
CA LEU A 144 10.70 -4.55 -4.58
C LEU A 144 11.20 -3.83 -3.33
N ILE A 145 10.91 -2.56 -3.21
CA ILE A 145 11.32 -1.71 -2.09
C ILE A 145 10.10 -1.22 -1.31
N ASP A 146 10.35 -0.46 -0.25
CA ASP A 146 9.31 0.06 0.64
C ASP A 146 8.49 -1.06 1.30
N GLU A 147 7.23 -0.83 1.56
CA GLU A 147 6.31 -1.79 2.18
C GLU A 147 5.30 -2.35 1.18
N ILE A 148 4.78 -3.54 1.45
CA ILE A 148 3.69 -4.11 0.67
C ILE A 148 2.60 -4.69 1.57
N HIS A 149 1.35 -4.57 1.12
CA HIS A 149 0.18 -5.21 1.72
C HIS A 149 -0.06 -4.86 3.20
N THR A 150 0.47 -3.73 3.63
CA THR A 150 0.20 -3.16 4.96
C THR A 150 -1.09 -2.34 4.95
N PRO A 151 -1.66 -1.99 6.10
CA PRO A 151 -2.83 -1.10 6.15
C PRO A 151 -2.57 0.29 5.58
N ASP A 152 -1.31 0.69 5.48
CA ASP A 152 -0.92 1.99 4.93
C ASP A 152 -0.81 1.96 3.40
N SER A 153 -0.17 0.93 2.84
CA SER A 153 0.00 0.77 1.39
C SER A 153 -1.23 0.19 0.68
N SER A 154 -2.15 -0.45 1.41
CA SER A 154 -3.22 -1.26 0.84
C SER A 154 -4.58 -1.02 1.51
N ARG A 155 -5.64 -1.32 0.76
CA ARG A 155 -7.01 -1.40 1.27
C ARG A 155 -7.50 -2.82 1.17
N TYR A 156 -8.16 -3.28 2.25
CA TYR A 156 -8.84 -4.56 2.29
C TYR A 156 -10.30 -4.39 2.67
N PHE A 157 -11.17 -5.19 2.04
CA PHE A 157 -12.52 -5.43 2.53
C PHE A 157 -12.59 -6.80 3.19
N TYR A 158 -13.52 -6.97 4.14
CA TYR A 158 -13.90 -8.30 4.58
C TYR A 158 -14.69 -8.99 3.46
N LEU A 159 -14.33 -10.23 3.14
CA LEU A 159 -15.03 -11.02 2.13
C LEU A 159 -16.47 -11.30 2.55
N GLU A 160 -16.64 -11.62 3.85
CA GLU A 160 -17.96 -11.85 4.43
C GLU A 160 -18.80 -10.57 4.39
N GLY A 161 -19.95 -10.67 3.75
CA GLY A 161 -20.91 -9.57 3.61
C GLY A 161 -20.59 -8.55 2.53
N TYR A 162 -19.50 -8.72 1.77
CA TYR A 162 -19.14 -7.77 0.69
C TYR A 162 -20.28 -7.66 -0.35
N GLU A 163 -20.73 -8.78 -0.92
CA GLU A 163 -21.77 -8.80 -1.96
C GLU A 163 -23.10 -8.25 -1.45
N GLU A 164 -23.49 -8.59 -0.22
CA GLU A 164 -24.74 -8.11 0.38
C GLU A 164 -24.73 -6.58 0.54
N ARG A 165 -23.63 -6.04 1.07
CA ARG A 165 -23.45 -4.60 1.23
C ARG A 165 -23.40 -3.87 -0.11
N GLN A 166 -22.69 -4.45 -1.09
CA GLN A 166 -22.59 -3.90 -2.42
C GLN A 166 -23.96 -3.79 -3.09
N ASN A 167 -24.76 -4.85 -3.01
CA ASN A 167 -26.11 -4.88 -3.57
C ASN A 167 -27.06 -3.87 -2.91
N ARG A 168 -26.87 -3.60 -1.60
CA ARG A 168 -27.67 -2.61 -0.85
C ARG A 168 -27.14 -1.17 -0.96
N GLY A 169 -25.96 -0.97 -1.57
CA GLY A 169 -25.28 0.33 -1.60
C GLY A 169 -24.80 0.80 -0.22
N GLU A 170 -24.49 -0.14 0.67
CA GLU A 170 -23.96 0.13 2.00
C GLU A 170 -22.43 0.26 1.95
N ALA A 171 -21.86 1.02 2.91
CA ALA A 171 -20.41 1.12 3.06
C ALA A 171 -19.78 -0.24 3.36
N GLN A 172 -18.65 -0.54 2.72
CA GLN A 172 -17.92 -1.78 2.96
C GLN A 172 -17.19 -1.75 4.31
N ARG A 173 -17.12 -2.90 4.97
CA ARG A 173 -16.23 -3.06 6.14
C ARG A 173 -14.80 -3.17 5.62
N GLN A 174 -13.91 -2.33 6.12
CA GLN A 174 -12.56 -2.24 5.57
C GLN A 174 -11.46 -2.17 6.64
N LEU A 175 -10.29 -2.66 6.26
CA LEU A 175 -9.02 -2.52 6.98
C LEU A 175 -8.08 -1.70 6.10
N SER A 176 -7.84 -0.44 6.46
CA SER A 176 -6.95 0.49 5.76
C SER A 176 -6.82 1.78 6.54
N LYS A 177 -5.88 2.64 6.12
CA LYS A 177 -5.73 4.01 6.66
C LYS A 177 -6.92 4.95 6.37
N GLU A 178 -7.85 4.53 5.50
CA GLU A 178 -9.05 5.35 5.19
C GLU A 178 -9.87 5.67 6.45
N PHE A 179 -9.89 4.75 7.43
CA PHE A 179 -10.52 4.98 8.73
C PHE A 179 -9.97 6.23 9.45
N VAL A 180 -8.65 6.43 9.41
CA VAL A 180 -8.01 7.62 9.98
C VAL A 180 -8.34 8.85 9.13
N ARG A 181 -8.32 8.72 7.80
CA ARG A 181 -8.65 9.80 6.89
C ARG A 181 -10.09 10.29 7.07
N GLU A 182 -11.04 9.36 7.18
CA GLU A 182 -12.46 9.68 7.41
C GLU A 182 -12.63 10.44 8.74
N TRP A 183 -11.95 10.00 9.80
CA TRP A 183 -11.96 10.68 11.08
C TRP A 183 -11.36 12.09 10.98
N LEU A 184 -10.23 12.26 10.31
CA LEU A 184 -9.59 13.56 10.10
C LEU A 184 -10.52 14.51 9.34
N ILE A 185 -11.16 14.03 8.27
CA ILE A 185 -12.13 14.83 7.49
C ILE A 185 -13.32 15.24 8.36
N ALA A 186 -13.86 14.32 9.16
CA ALA A 186 -14.96 14.61 10.09
C ALA A 186 -14.58 15.65 11.16
N ASN A 187 -13.27 15.74 11.47
CA ASN A 187 -12.71 16.75 12.37
C ASN A 187 -12.10 17.96 11.62
N ASN A 188 -12.58 18.23 10.40
CA ASN A 188 -12.23 19.39 9.56
C ASN A 188 -10.75 19.46 9.15
N PHE A 189 -10.04 18.35 9.10
CA PHE A 189 -8.66 18.28 8.65
C PHE A 189 -8.55 17.48 7.33
N GLN A 190 -7.96 18.10 6.32
CA GLN A 190 -7.73 17.49 4.99
C GLN A 190 -6.29 17.67 4.50
N GLY A 191 -5.38 18.13 5.36
CA GLY A 191 -3.98 18.40 4.99
C GLY A 191 -3.79 19.67 4.15
N LYS A 192 -4.74 20.61 4.17
CA LYS A 192 -4.64 21.88 3.45
C LYS A 192 -3.87 22.92 4.26
N ASP A 193 -3.26 23.88 3.57
CA ASP A 193 -2.56 24.99 4.20
C ASP A 193 -3.48 25.73 5.21
N GLY A 194 -2.92 26.03 6.38
CA GLY A 194 -3.62 26.73 7.45
C GLY A 194 -4.54 25.88 8.33
N GLN A 195 -4.63 24.57 8.06
CA GLN A 195 -5.33 23.65 8.95
C GLN A 195 -4.44 23.17 10.09
N THR A 196 -5.01 22.98 11.26
CA THR A 196 -4.34 22.36 12.42
C THR A 196 -4.76 20.91 12.54
N VAL A 197 -3.81 20.00 12.72
CA VAL A 197 -4.09 18.59 12.97
C VAL A 197 -4.86 18.45 14.28
N PRO A 198 -6.05 17.83 14.31
CA PRO A 198 -6.79 17.63 15.54
C PRO A 198 -6.10 16.60 16.44
N ASP A 199 -6.22 16.81 17.76
CA ASP A 199 -5.77 15.81 18.73
C ASP A 199 -6.65 14.56 18.65
N MET A 200 -6.03 13.40 18.49
CA MET A 200 -6.75 12.13 18.45
C MET A 200 -7.02 11.64 19.86
N PRO A 201 -8.26 11.29 20.22
CA PRO A 201 -8.58 10.67 21.50
C PRO A 201 -7.87 9.33 21.65
N GLU A 202 -7.50 8.97 22.90
CA GLU A 202 -6.76 7.72 23.20
C GLU A 202 -7.52 6.44 22.77
N ASP A 203 -8.84 6.44 22.90
CA ASP A 203 -9.67 5.33 22.45
C ASP A 203 -9.64 5.18 20.92
N PHE A 204 -9.60 6.30 20.18
CA PHE A 204 -9.45 6.26 18.72
C PHE A 204 -8.05 5.78 18.31
N VAL A 205 -6.98 6.25 18.97
CA VAL A 205 -5.61 5.77 18.74
C VAL A 205 -5.51 4.25 18.99
N THR A 206 -6.15 3.78 20.06
CA THR A 206 -6.22 2.36 20.39
C THR A 206 -6.95 1.59 19.28
N ALA A 207 -8.12 2.06 18.84
CA ALA A 207 -8.88 1.42 17.77
C ALA A 207 -8.12 1.36 16.44
N VAL A 208 -7.35 2.41 16.10
CA VAL A 208 -6.46 2.39 14.92
C VAL A 208 -5.39 1.30 15.07
N SER A 209 -4.71 1.25 16.22
CA SER A 209 -3.68 0.25 16.48
C SER A 209 -4.23 -1.19 16.40
N GLU A 210 -5.41 -1.43 16.96
CA GLU A 210 -6.07 -2.75 16.91
C GLU A 210 -6.41 -3.18 15.49
N ARG A 211 -6.84 -2.26 14.62
CA ARG A 211 -7.09 -2.56 13.19
C ARG A 211 -5.83 -2.93 12.43
N TYR A 212 -4.71 -2.27 12.73
CA TYR A 212 -3.42 -2.62 12.13
C TYR A 212 -2.96 -4.00 12.58
N ILE A 213 -3.13 -4.33 13.88
CA ILE A 213 -2.83 -5.66 14.42
C ILE A 213 -3.76 -6.71 13.81
N GLU A 214 -5.06 -6.42 13.70
CA GLU A 214 -6.04 -7.32 13.09
C GLU A 214 -5.64 -7.69 11.65
N LEU A 215 -5.26 -6.69 10.82
CA LEU A 215 -4.81 -6.97 9.46
C LEU A 215 -3.52 -7.80 9.47
N TYR A 216 -2.54 -7.44 10.30
CA TYR A 216 -1.30 -8.20 10.42
C TYR A 216 -1.57 -9.67 10.76
N GLU A 217 -2.37 -9.93 11.79
CA GLU A 217 -2.71 -11.29 12.22
C GLU A 217 -3.50 -12.04 11.15
N SER A 218 -4.42 -11.35 10.47
CA SER A 218 -5.22 -11.94 9.40
C SER A 218 -4.38 -12.33 8.19
N ILE A 219 -3.49 -11.45 7.71
CA ILE A 219 -2.69 -11.71 6.51
C ILE A 219 -1.54 -12.69 6.77
N THR A 220 -0.89 -12.59 7.94
CA THR A 220 0.27 -13.45 8.26
C THR A 220 -0.11 -14.77 8.88
N GLY A 221 -1.32 -14.89 9.41
CA GLY A 221 -1.75 -16.03 10.25
C GLY A 221 -0.97 -16.13 11.56
N THR A 222 -0.25 -15.08 11.95
CA THR A 222 0.66 -15.06 13.10
C THR A 222 0.19 -14.05 14.14
N LYS A 223 0.19 -14.44 15.40
CA LYS A 223 -0.16 -13.54 16.51
C LYS A 223 0.82 -12.39 16.60
N PHE A 224 0.30 -11.16 16.70
CA PHE A 224 1.14 -9.98 16.91
C PHE A 224 1.67 -9.94 18.35
N ILE A 225 2.99 -9.89 18.50
CA ILE A 225 3.65 -9.80 19.80
C ILE A 225 4.13 -8.36 20.00
N ARG A 226 3.55 -7.67 20.97
CA ARG A 226 3.99 -6.31 21.33
C ARG A 226 5.40 -6.35 21.90
N ALA A 227 6.27 -5.50 21.34
CA ALA A 227 7.63 -5.36 21.85
C ALA A 227 7.63 -4.62 23.20
N ASP A 228 8.68 -4.84 24.01
CA ASP A 228 8.90 -4.07 25.23
C ASP A 228 9.15 -2.58 24.90
N ILE A 229 8.34 -1.72 25.49
CA ILE A 229 8.39 -0.25 25.30
C ILE A 229 9.00 0.48 26.51
N SER A 230 9.47 -0.21 27.52
CA SER A 230 10.03 0.40 28.73
C SER A 230 11.29 1.23 28.47
N ASN A 231 12.12 0.80 27.51
CA ASN A 231 13.30 1.54 27.04
C ASN A 231 13.58 1.26 25.56
N VAL A 232 12.78 1.86 24.69
CA VAL A 232 12.83 1.63 23.26
C VAL A 232 14.20 1.93 22.65
N LEU A 233 14.81 3.07 23.01
CA LEU A 233 16.10 3.48 22.46
C LEU A 233 17.20 2.46 22.80
N LYS A 234 17.27 2.01 24.04
CA LYS A 234 18.28 1.03 24.47
C LYS A 234 18.07 -0.35 23.83
N ARG A 235 16.81 -0.78 23.68
CA ARG A 235 16.47 -2.01 22.98
C ARG A 235 16.94 -1.95 21.52
N VAL A 236 16.58 -0.88 20.80
CA VAL A 236 16.95 -0.67 19.41
C VAL A 236 18.47 -0.63 19.24
N GLU A 237 19.18 0.14 20.06
CA GLU A 237 20.65 0.22 20.05
C GLU A 237 21.28 -1.15 20.21
N ASN A 238 20.89 -1.90 21.24
CA ASN A 238 21.43 -3.23 21.52
C ASN A 238 21.16 -4.21 20.36
N ASN A 239 19.94 -4.21 19.80
CA ASN A 239 19.57 -5.09 18.70
C ASN A 239 20.34 -4.77 17.42
N ILE A 240 20.57 -3.49 17.12
CA ILE A 240 21.39 -3.07 15.97
C ILE A 240 22.85 -3.50 16.18
N GLN A 241 23.42 -3.26 17.36
CA GLN A 241 24.82 -3.65 17.67
C GLN A 241 25.01 -5.16 17.53
N ASN A 242 24.10 -5.95 18.07
CA ASN A 242 24.13 -7.41 17.95
C ASN A 242 24.06 -7.85 16.48
N PHE A 243 23.17 -7.25 15.71
CA PHE A 243 23.04 -7.53 14.28
C PHE A 243 24.35 -7.21 13.53
N ILE A 244 24.90 -6.00 13.69
CA ILE A 244 26.16 -5.60 13.04
C ILE A 244 27.29 -6.56 13.41
N THR A 245 27.43 -6.91 14.68
CA THR A 245 28.45 -7.83 15.15
C THR A 245 28.33 -9.22 14.54
N ALA A 246 27.10 -9.69 14.31
CA ALA A 246 26.84 -10.99 13.69
C ALA A 246 27.01 -10.98 12.15
N TYR A 247 26.63 -9.89 11.52
CA TYR A 247 26.61 -9.73 10.05
C TYR A 247 28.00 -9.59 9.43
N TYR A 248 28.94 -8.97 10.16
CA TYR A 248 30.33 -8.74 9.69
C TYR A 248 31.36 -9.76 10.28
N ARG A 249 30.91 -10.85 10.86
CA ARG A 249 31.74 -12.00 11.23
C ARG A 249 31.79 -13.02 10.08
#